data_63d6a4957d379e174c1948d7fa699bbf
#
_entry.id   63d6a4957d379e174c1948d7fa699bbf
#
_cell.length_a   1.000
_cell.length_b   1.000
_cell.length_c   1.000
_cell.angle_alpha   90.00
_cell.angle_beta   90.00
_cell.angle_gamma   90.00
#
_symmetry.space_group_name_H-M   'P 1'
#
loop_
_entity.id
_entity.type
_entity.pdbx_description
1 polymer ?
#
loop_
_entity_poly.entity_id
_entity_poly.type
_entity_poly.pdbx_seq_one_letter_code
_entity_poly.pdbx_strand_id
1 'polypeptide(L)'
;MIIKRDGAPRAESLSFCLIYGDNMTGKIVVIGAGAAGVMAALTAAQKNKVILIEKNDRIGKKLFITGKGRCNVTNACDADGFFNSVVTNSKFMYSSFYTFDNNMIMDYLEKAGCPLKIERGGRVFPTSDHSSDVIGAFKTLINRNKNISLYLNTKVTGINIEDGRIKSVDVSGDNGGTGNDRIYCDAVIICTGGRSYPLTGSTGDGYRLAEHMGHTIKPLSPSLVPFEIEEKCCSMMMGLSLKNVALHISSGKKKIFDEQGEMLFTHFGISGPLVIKASAYIHRYIGKDIDMYIDLKPAMDRDMLDARLLKDFKKYANKDFKNSLGDLLPIKMIDVVVERSGIDPYKKVNSVTREERQRLIDVLKEFRLTFVGLRGYDEAIITRGGVSVKEVNPSTMESKLVGGVYFAGELL
;
A
#
# COMPACT_ATOMS: atom_id res chain seq x y z
N MET A 1 12.10 32.22 -15.42
CA MET A 1 13.55 32.10 -15.62
C MET A 1 13.90 30.62 -15.48
N ILE A 2 13.98 29.93 -16.63
CA ILE A 2 14.16 28.48 -16.71
C ILE A 2 15.66 28.22 -16.61
N ILE A 3 16.09 27.62 -15.52
CA ILE A 3 17.46 27.11 -15.43
C ILE A 3 17.42 25.66 -15.94
N LYS A 4 17.81 25.48 -17.20
CA LYS A 4 18.23 24.18 -17.71
C LYS A 4 19.48 23.76 -16.93
N ARG A 5 19.41 22.70 -16.16
CA ARG A 5 20.58 21.95 -15.70
C ARG A 5 20.82 20.82 -16.69
N ASP A 6 21.65 21.09 -17.67
CA ASP A 6 22.34 20.07 -18.46
C ASP A 6 23.34 19.35 -17.53
N GLY A 7 23.32 18.03 -17.55
CA GLY A 7 24.30 17.20 -16.88
C GLY A 7 23.79 16.36 -15.72
N ALA A 8 22.75 15.52 -15.96
CA ALA A 8 22.58 14.33 -15.11
C ALA A 8 23.71 13.35 -15.44
N PRO A 9 24.51 12.89 -14.45
CA PRO A 9 25.46 11.81 -14.70
C PRO A 9 24.67 10.57 -15.11
N ARG A 10 25.02 10.01 -16.27
CA ARG A 10 24.56 8.71 -16.73
C ARG A 10 24.73 7.72 -15.57
N ALA A 11 23.73 6.86 -15.39
CA ALA A 11 23.64 5.79 -14.40
C ALA A 11 24.81 4.80 -14.53
N GLU A 12 25.97 5.20 -14.09
CA GLU A 12 27.08 4.36 -13.77
C GLU A 12 27.06 4.21 -12.24
N SER A 13 26.76 2.96 -11.82
CA SER A 13 26.89 2.44 -10.46
C SER A 13 25.92 3.00 -9.41
N LEU A 14 24.82 2.30 -9.20
CA LEU A 14 24.06 2.31 -7.94
C LEU A 14 25.03 2.21 -6.75
N SER A 15 24.99 3.21 -5.90
CA SER A 15 25.97 3.49 -4.81
C SER A 15 26.06 2.46 -3.68
N PHE A 16 25.82 1.18 -3.93
CA PHE A 16 26.29 0.10 -3.07
C PHE A 16 27.83 -0.04 -3.15
N CYS A 17 28.45 0.63 -4.13
CA CYS A 17 29.89 0.60 -4.41
C CYS A 17 30.74 1.49 -3.48
N LEU A 18 30.16 2.38 -2.69
CA LEU A 18 30.95 3.32 -1.87
C LEU A 18 31.45 2.73 -0.55
N ILE A 19 31.06 1.52 -0.18
CA ILE A 19 31.45 0.90 1.10
C ILE A 19 32.68 -0.02 0.96
N TYR A 20 32.90 -0.58 -0.23
CA TYR A 20 34.05 -1.42 -0.51
C TYR A 20 34.79 -0.86 -1.73
N GLY A 21 36.04 -0.52 -1.57
CA GLY A 21 36.91 -0.08 -2.67
C GLY A 21 36.87 -1.05 -3.85
N ASP A 22 37.31 -0.63 -5.01
CA ASP A 22 37.09 -1.26 -6.34
C ASP A 22 37.45 -2.76 -6.52
N ASN A 23 37.93 -3.44 -5.47
CA ASN A 23 38.50 -4.79 -5.55
C ASN A 23 37.93 -5.84 -4.54
N MET A 24 36.83 -5.60 -3.82
CA MET A 24 36.33 -6.59 -2.87
C MET A 24 35.08 -7.32 -3.40
N THR A 25 35.26 -8.60 -3.75
CA THR A 25 34.15 -9.56 -3.93
C THR A 25 33.78 -10.15 -2.57
N GLY A 26 32.84 -9.50 -1.86
CA GLY A 26 32.27 -10.03 -0.61
C GLY A 26 31.17 -11.06 -0.86
N LYS A 27 30.85 -11.83 0.17
CA LYS A 27 29.69 -12.74 0.20
C LYS A 27 28.52 -12.06 0.91
N ILE A 28 27.44 -11.78 0.18
CA ILE A 28 26.26 -11.08 0.70
C ILE A 28 25.09 -12.06 0.79
N VAL A 29 24.39 -12.07 1.90
CA VAL A 29 23.12 -12.78 2.08
C VAL A 29 21.97 -11.80 1.95
N VAL A 30 20.98 -12.12 1.11
CA VAL A 30 19.72 -11.37 1.00
C VAL A 30 18.58 -12.26 1.50
N ILE A 31 17.84 -11.77 2.50
CA ILE A 31 16.77 -12.53 3.16
C ILE A 31 15.40 -12.08 2.63
N GLY A 32 14.71 -12.97 1.92
CA GLY A 32 13.42 -12.75 1.29
C GLY A 32 13.54 -12.41 -0.19
N ALA A 33 12.87 -13.17 -1.05
CA ALA A 33 12.84 -12.98 -2.50
C ALA A 33 11.52 -12.36 -2.99
N GLY A 34 11.03 -11.35 -2.26
CA GLY A 34 10.03 -10.40 -2.72
C GLY A 34 10.63 -9.34 -3.64
N ALA A 35 9.87 -8.29 -4.00
CA ALA A 35 10.33 -7.21 -4.88
C ALA A 35 11.64 -6.57 -4.40
N ALA A 36 11.69 -6.19 -3.13
CA ALA A 36 12.87 -5.55 -2.54
C ALA A 36 14.10 -6.47 -2.55
N GLY A 37 13.92 -7.75 -2.15
CA GLY A 37 15.03 -8.68 -2.08
C GLY A 37 15.58 -9.09 -3.43
N VAL A 38 14.73 -9.27 -4.45
CA VAL A 38 15.19 -9.53 -5.81
C VAL A 38 16.01 -8.37 -6.34
N MET A 39 15.53 -7.13 -6.19
CA MET A 39 16.27 -5.94 -6.62
C MET A 39 17.57 -5.76 -5.84
N ALA A 40 17.57 -5.99 -4.52
CA ALA A 40 18.78 -5.96 -3.69
C ALA A 40 19.80 -7.00 -4.15
N ALA A 41 19.36 -8.24 -4.43
CA ALA A 41 20.23 -9.31 -4.91
C ALA A 41 20.85 -8.99 -6.28
N LEU A 42 20.04 -8.53 -7.24
CA LEU A 42 20.49 -8.16 -8.57
C LEU A 42 21.51 -7.00 -8.54
N THR A 43 21.27 -6.02 -7.67
CA THR A 43 22.17 -4.88 -7.49
C THR A 43 23.49 -5.32 -6.81
N ALA A 44 23.41 -6.05 -5.70
CA ALA A 44 24.58 -6.51 -4.97
C ALA A 44 25.46 -7.45 -5.82
N ALA A 45 24.84 -8.27 -6.67
CA ALA A 45 25.53 -9.25 -7.53
C ALA A 45 26.35 -8.63 -8.66
N GLN A 46 26.29 -7.34 -8.89
CA GLN A 46 27.15 -6.66 -9.87
C GLN A 46 28.64 -6.75 -9.49
N LYS A 47 28.93 -6.79 -8.17
CA LYS A 47 30.32 -6.83 -7.66
C LYS A 47 30.58 -7.93 -6.62
N ASN A 48 29.54 -8.64 -6.15
CA ASN A 48 29.64 -9.58 -5.03
C ASN A 48 29.03 -10.94 -5.36
N LYS A 49 29.39 -11.96 -4.59
CA LYS A 49 28.64 -13.24 -4.56
C LYS A 49 27.45 -13.10 -3.63
N VAL A 50 26.26 -13.42 -4.14
CA VAL A 50 25.00 -13.22 -3.41
C VAL A 50 24.29 -14.56 -3.21
N ILE A 51 23.87 -14.81 -1.98
CA ILE A 51 22.91 -15.89 -1.67
C ILE A 51 21.56 -15.22 -1.37
N LEU A 52 20.58 -15.43 -2.27
CA LEU A 52 19.21 -14.97 -2.10
C LEU A 52 18.39 -16.09 -1.46
N ILE A 53 17.91 -15.88 -0.23
CA ILE A 53 17.20 -16.89 0.56
C ILE A 53 15.72 -16.56 0.60
N GLU A 54 14.89 -17.53 0.24
CA GLU A 54 13.41 -17.44 0.32
C GLU A 54 12.85 -18.66 1.05
N LYS A 55 12.03 -18.42 2.06
CA LYS A 55 11.40 -19.49 2.85
C LYS A 55 10.30 -20.24 2.11
N ASN A 56 9.73 -19.64 1.07
CA ASN A 56 8.71 -20.24 0.24
C ASN A 56 9.34 -21.05 -0.91
N ASP A 57 8.48 -21.82 -1.59
CA ASP A 57 8.78 -22.63 -2.78
C ASP A 57 9.08 -21.81 -4.07
N ARG A 58 8.85 -20.49 -4.02
CA ARG A 58 9.00 -19.59 -5.17
C ARG A 58 9.21 -18.15 -4.75
N ILE A 59 9.84 -17.36 -5.63
CA ILE A 59 10.00 -15.92 -5.46
C ILE A 59 8.68 -15.16 -5.71
N GLY A 60 8.54 -13.97 -5.15
CA GLY A 60 7.51 -13.01 -5.53
C GLY A 60 6.07 -13.40 -5.16
N LYS A 61 5.81 -14.25 -4.16
CA LYS A 61 4.45 -14.66 -3.79
C LYS A 61 3.50 -13.47 -3.55
N LYS A 62 3.96 -12.41 -2.88
CA LYS A 62 3.14 -11.20 -2.67
C LYS A 62 2.96 -10.43 -3.97
N LEU A 63 3.98 -10.32 -4.82
CA LEU A 63 3.85 -9.70 -6.14
C LEU A 63 2.76 -10.36 -6.98
N PHE A 64 2.66 -11.68 -6.92
CA PHE A 64 1.68 -12.46 -7.69
C PHE A 64 0.23 -12.05 -7.41
N ILE A 65 -0.11 -11.66 -6.18
CA ILE A 65 -1.47 -11.30 -5.79
C ILE A 65 -1.75 -9.79 -5.85
N THR A 66 -0.72 -8.95 -5.99
CA THR A 66 -0.90 -7.49 -6.02
C THR A 66 -1.67 -7.05 -7.26
N GLY A 67 -2.38 -5.91 -7.14
CA GLY A 67 -3.19 -5.38 -8.25
C GLY A 67 -4.27 -6.35 -8.75
N LYS A 68 -4.80 -7.23 -7.88
CA LYS A 68 -5.74 -8.30 -8.25
C LYS A 68 -5.17 -9.29 -9.27
N GLY A 69 -3.91 -9.69 -9.11
CA GLY A 69 -3.20 -10.60 -10.00
C GLY A 69 -2.55 -9.94 -11.22
N ARG A 70 -2.66 -8.59 -11.36
CA ARG A 70 -2.07 -7.83 -12.46
C ARG A 70 -0.67 -7.30 -12.15
N CYS A 71 -0.27 -7.22 -10.88
CA CYS A 71 0.93 -6.56 -10.35
C CYS A 71 0.97 -5.06 -10.67
N ASN A 72 0.46 -4.23 -9.77
CA ASN A 72 0.75 -2.79 -9.82
C ASN A 72 2.24 -2.58 -9.46
N VAL A 73 3.07 -2.38 -10.49
CA VAL A 73 4.55 -2.31 -10.35
C VAL A 73 4.97 -1.06 -9.60
N THR A 74 4.45 0.10 -10.04
CA THR A 74 4.78 1.41 -9.48
C THR A 74 3.71 2.43 -9.86
N ASN A 75 3.95 3.71 -9.55
CA ASN A 75 3.20 4.84 -10.06
C ASN A 75 4.14 5.76 -10.85
N ALA A 76 3.73 6.19 -12.04
CA ALA A 76 4.49 7.07 -12.93
C ALA A 76 4.34 8.56 -12.53
N CYS A 77 4.25 8.86 -11.23
CA CYS A 77 4.24 10.23 -10.73
C CYS A 77 5.66 10.83 -10.73
N ASP A 78 5.72 12.16 -10.68
CA ASP A 78 6.96 12.88 -10.43
C ASP A 78 7.41 12.79 -8.95
N ALA A 79 8.57 13.36 -8.65
CA ALA A 79 9.12 13.34 -7.30
C ALA A 79 8.19 14.01 -6.27
N ASP A 80 7.56 15.12 -6.64
CA ASP A 80 6.63 15.83 -5.74
C ASP A 80 5.39 14.97 -5.43
N GLY A 81 4.82 14.33 -6.45
CA GLY A 81 3.72 13.38 -6.29
C GLY A 81 4.08 12.18 -5.41
N PHE A 82 5.30 11.65 -5.55
CA PHE A 82 5.82 10.59 -4.70
C PHE A 82 5.92 11.05 -3.24
N PHE A 83 6.66 12.13 -2.96
CA PHE A 83 6.90 12.57 -1.58
C PHE A 83 5.64 13.06 -0.87
N ASN A 84 4.70 13.67 -1.59
CA ASN A 84 3.39 14.07 -1.05
C ASN A 84 2.51 12.85 -0.70
N SER A 85 2.76 11.70 -1.31
CA SER A 85 2.05 10.46 -1.03
C SER A 85 2.63 9.69 0.17
N VAL A 86 3.84 10.02 0.63
CA VAL A 86 4.46 9.40 1.80
C VAL A 86 3.95 10.06 3.08
N VAL A 87 3.03 9.40 3.77
CA VAL A 87 2.29 9.95 4.93
C VAL A 87 3.18 10.26 6.13
N THR A 88 4.26 9.49 6.34
CA THR A 88 5.22 9.70 7.45
C THR A 88 6.65 9.48 7.00
N ASN A 89 7.60 10.22 7.61
CA ASN A 89 9.04 10.08 7.37
C ASN A 89 9.46 10.24 5.90
N SER A 90 8.77 11.06 5.10
CA SER A 90 9.08 11.24 3.67
C SER A 90 10.55 11.61 3.42
N LYS A 91 11.16 12.42 4.30
CA LYS A 91 12.58 12.80 4.20
C LYS A 91 13.54 11.61 4.24
N PHE A 92 13.19 10.52 4.91
CA PHE A 92 14.00 9.31 4.95
C PHE A 92 14.15 8.68 3.57
N MET A 93 13.16 8.84 2.70
CA MET A 93 13.13 8.26 1.35
C MET A 93 13.90 9.08 0.31
N TYR A 94 14.38 10.31 0.61
CA TYR A 94 15.01 11.18 -0.40
C TYR A 94 16.20 10.49 -1.10
N SER A 95 17.14 9.97 -0.33
CA SER A 95 18.33 9.34 -0.91
C SER A 95 17.98 8.13 -1.76
N SER A 96 17.08 7.26 -1.27
CA SER A 96 16.66 6.06 -1.98
C SER A 96 15.93 6.40 -3.28
N PHE A 97 15.01 7.36 -3.25
CA PHE A 97 14.23 7.75 -4.44
C PHE A 97 15.12 8.34 -5.53
N TYR A 98 16.04 9.26 -5.18
CA TYR A 98 16.93 9.84 -6.18
C TYR A 98 18.06 8.91 -6.63
N THR A 99 18.30 7.80 -5.92
CA THR A 99 19.23 6.76 -6.35
C THR A 99 18.56 5.76 -7.30
N PHE A 100 17.30 5.42 -7.03
CA PHE A 100 16.52 4.47 -7.83
C PHE A 100 15.03 4.83 -7.80
N ASP A 101 14.57 5.56 -8.80
CA ASP A 101 13.21 6.07 -8.88
C ASP A 101 12.23 5.11 -9.59
N ASN A 102 10.99 5.57 -9.72
CA ASN A 102 9.92 4.84 -10.39
C ASN A 102 10.15 4.65 -11.90
N ASN A 103 10.85 5.56 -12.56
CA ASN A 103 11.17 5.42 -13.99
C ASN A 103 12.25 4.36 -14.18
N MET A 104 13.23 4.33 -13.29
CA MET A 104 14.31 3.34 -13.36
C MET A 104 13.81 1.91 -13.20
N ILE A 105 12.85 1.63 -12.30
CA ILE A 105 12.26 0.28 -12.20
C ILE A 105 11.44 -0.07 -13.45
N MET A 106 10.75 0.90 -14.05
CA MET A 106 10.02 0.67 -15.32
C MET A 106 11.00 0.28 -16.42
N ASP A 107 12.03 1.08 -16.66
CA ASP A 107 13.10 0.79 -17.64
C ASP A 107 13.77 -0.56 -17.39
N TYR A 108 13.99 -0.90 -16.11
CA TYR A 108 14.63 -2.16 -15.71
C TYR A 108 13.80 -3.38 -16.12
N LEU A 109 12.49 -3.34 -15.86
CA LEU A 109 11.57 -4.42 -16.22
C LEU A 109 11.35 -4.52 -17.73
N GLU A 110 11.24 -3.40 -18.43
CA GLU A 110 11.12 -3.38 -19.90
C GLU A 110 12.35 -3.98 -20.58
N LYS A 111 13.56 -3.62 -20.14
CA LYS A 111 14.82 -4.24 -20.60
C LYS A 111 14.91 -5.72 -20.27
N ALA A 112 14.24 -6.16 -19.21
CA ALA A 112 14.13 -7.57 -18.85
C ALA A 112 13.09 -8.36 -19.67
N GLY A 113 12.39 -7.69 -20.60
CA GLY A 113 11.38 -8.29 -21.47
C GLY A 113 9.96 -8.30 -20.91
N CYS A 114 9.67 -7.42 -19.94
CA CYS A 114 8.34 -7.22 -19.40
C CYS A 114 7.82 -5.82 -19.80
N PRO A 115 7.12 -5.66 -20.94
CA PRO A 115 6.59 -4.40 -21.38
C PRO A 115 5.51 -3.90 -20.44
N LEU A 116 5.52 -2.58 -20.15
CA LEU A 116 4.65 -1.93 -19.18
C LEU A 116 3.67 -0.97 -19.85
N LYS A 117 2.56 -0.68 -19.17
CA LYS A 117 1.58 0.34 -19.54
C LYS A 117 1.22 1.20 -18.33
N ILE A 118 0.93 2.47 -18.60
CA ILE A 118 0.46 3.43 -17.59
C ILE A 118 -1.05 3.58 -17.74
N GLU A 119 -1.78 3.39 -16.64
CA GLU A 119 -3.22 3.56 -16.55
C GLU A 119 -3.60 4.85 -15.79
N ARG A 120 -4.90 5.15 -15.76
CA ARG A 120 -5.46 6.30 -15.04
C ARG A 120 -4.91 6.37 -13.61
N GLY A 121 -4.49 7.56 -13.19
CA GLY A 121 -3.88 7.80 -11.87
C GLY A 121 -2.40 7.42 -11.80
N GLY A 122 -1.73 7.27 -12.94
CA GLY A 122 -0.30 6.97 -13.01
C GLY A 122 0.07 5.54 -12.63
N ARG A 123 -0.89 4.64 -12.47
CA ARG A 123 -0.63 3.24 -12.08
C ARG A 123 0.03 2.48 -13.22
N VAL A 124 1.09 1.75 -12.92
CA VAL A 124 1.88 1.02 -13.89
C VAL A 124 1.65 -0.49 -13.77
N PHE A 125 1.30 -1.13 -14.87
CA PHE A 125 1.03 -2.56 -14.95
C PHE A 125 1.79 -3.19 -16.12
N PRO A 126 2.08 -4.51 -16.09
CA PRO A 126 2.50 -5.20 -17.30
C PRO A 126 1.42 -5.10 -18.39
N THR A 127 1.82 -4.97 -19.63
CA THR A 127 0.89 -4.85 -20.77
C THR A 127 -0.05 -6.04 -20.89
N SER A 128 0.41 -7.22 -20.50
CA SER A 128 -0.36 -8.47 -20.45
C SER A 128 -1.44 -8.52 -19.37
N ASP A 129 -1.41 -7.63 -18.36
CA ASP A 129 -2.22 -7.71 -17.15
C ASP A 129 -1.97 -8.96 -16.28
N HIS A 130 -0.80 -9.59 -16.41
CA HIS A 130 -0.43 -10.77 -15.64
C HIS A 130 0.81 -10.51 -14.77
N SER A 131 0.66 -10.67 -13.45
CA SER A 131 1.77 -10.58 -12.49
C SER A 131 2.87 -11.62 -12.72
N SER A 132 2.54 -12.74 -13.37
CA SER A 132 3.49 -13.77 -13.77
C SER A 132 4.61 -13.25 -14.66
N ASP A 133 4.36 -12.23 -15.48
CA ASP A 133 5.35 -11.72 -16.42
C ASP A 133 6.41 -10.88 -15.71
N VAL A 134 6.00 -10.08 -14.70
CA VAL A 134 6.94 -9.39 -13.83
C VAL A 134 7.82 -10.38 -13.05
N ILE A 135 7.21 -11.44 -12.51
CA ILE A 135 7.94 -12.50 -11.79
C ILE A 135 8.85 -13.28 -12.75
N GLY A 136 8.39 -13.53 -13.98
CA GLY A 136 9.16 -14.17 -15.03
C GLY A 136 10.40 -13.38 -15.43
N ALA A 137 10.25 -12.06 -15.58
CA ALA A 137 11.37 -11.15 -15.82
C ALA A 137 12.41 -11.23 -14.69
N PHE A 138 11.99 -11.16 -13.43
CA PHE A 138 12.88 -11.30 -12.28
C PHE A 138 13.58 -12.67 -12.23
N LYS A 139 12.86 -13.77 -12.48
CA LYS A 139 13.46 -15.11 -12.56
C LYS A 139 14.54 -15.18 -13.64
N THR A 140 14.27 -14.62 -14.82
CA THR A 140 15.22 -14.59 -15.94
C THR A 140 16.47 -13.83 -15.57
N LEU A 141 16.35 -12.67 -14.91
CA LEU A 141 17.49 -11.88 -14.46
C LEU A 141 18.34 -12.60 -13.40
N ILE A 142 17.70 -13.24 -12.42
CA ILE A 142 18.39 -14.04 -11.39
C ILE A 142 19.16 -15.19 -12.06
N ASN A 143 18.51 -15.97 -12.94
CA ASN A 143 19.10 -17.15 -13.56
C ASN A 143 20.26 -16.82 -14.51
N ARG A 144 20.24 -15.63 -15.15
CA ARG A 144 21.34 -15.14 -15.98
C ARG A 144 22.56 -14.66 -15.19
N ASN A 145 22.37 -14.36 -13.91
CA ASN A 145 23.45 -13.81 -13.08
C ASN A 145 24.20 -14.92 -12.33
N LYS A 146 25.40 -15.25 -12.78
CA LYS A 146 26.27 -16.28 -12.19
C LYS A 146 26.75 -15.98 -10.76
N ASN A 147 26.53 -14.75 -10.29
CA ASN A 147 26.90 -14.35 -8.94
C ASN A 147 25.74 -14.55 -7.94
N ILE A 148 24.54 -14.93 -8.37
CA ILE A 148 23.38 -15.17 -7.48
C ILE A 148 23.14 -16.67 -7.34
N SER A 149 23.12 -17.14 -6.09
CA SER A 149 22.61 -18.46 -5.71
C SER A 149 21.25 -18.29 -5.03
N LEU A 150 20.18 -18.84 -5.61
CA LEU A 150 18.84 -18.77 -5.06
C LEU A 150 18.54 -20.03 -4.21
N TYR A 151 18.21 -19.81 -2.93
CA TYR A 151 17.84 -20.85 -1.97
C TYR A 151 16.35 -20.72 -1.64
N LEU A 152 15.53 -21.58 -2.23
CA LEU A 152 14.08 -21.68 -1.92
C LEU A 152 13.85 -22.67 -0.76
N ASN A 153 12.63 -22.68 -0.20
CA ASN A 153 12.26 -23.50 0.95
C ASN A 153 13.26 -23.41 2.11
N THR A 154 13.94 -22.27 2.22
CA THR A 154 15.02 -22.07 3.20
C THR A 154 14.71 -20.83 4.04
N LYS A 155 14.62 -21.02 5.34
CA LYS A 155 14.31 -19.97 6.30
C LYS A 155 15.55 -19.54 7.07
N VAL A 156 15.80 -18.23 7.16
CA VAL A 156 16.78 -17.69 8.10
C VAL A 156 16.15 -17.67 9.50
N THR A 157 16.81 -18.34 10.43
CA THR A 157 16.36 -18.52 11.81
C THR A 157 17.08 -17.63 12.80
N GLY A 158 18.33 -17.22 12.51
CA GLY A 158 19.16 -16.37 13.35
C GLY A 158 20.16 -15.54 12.56
N ILE A 159 20.68 -14.49 13.21
CA ILE A 159 21.76 -13.64 12.74
C ILE A 159 22.82 -13.62 13.83
N ASN A 160 24.06 -13.96 13.46
CA ASN A 160 25.19 -14.02 14.39
C ASN A 160 26.08 -12.79 14.20
N ILE A 161 26.32 -12.09 15.30
CA ILE A 161 27.12 -10.86 15.37
C ILE A 161 28.39 -11.13 16.17
N GLU A 162 29.51 -10.66 15.67
CA GLU A 162 30.79 -10.70 16.35
C GLU A 162 31.42 -9.30 16.23
N ASP A 163 31.92 -8.77 17.34
CA ASP A 163 32.53 -7.43 17.42
C ASP A 163 31.66 -6.30 16.80
N GLY A 164 30.33 -6.36 17.02
CA GLY A 164 29.39 -5.37 16.51
C GLY A 164 29.11 -5.43 15.00
N ARG A 165 29.56 -6.50 14.33
CA ARG A 165 29.32 -6.73 12.89
C ARG A 165 28.70 -8.08 12.60
N ILE A 166 28.00 -8.17 11.46
CA ILE A 166 27.51 -9.44 10.95
C ILE A 166 28.66 -10.43 10.73
N LYS A 167 28.44 -11.69 11.11
CA LYS A 167 29.37 -12.79 10.87
C LYS A 167 28.75 -13.88 10.00
N SER A 168 27.52 -14.24 10.31
CA SER A 168 26.81 -15.32 9.63
C SER A 168 25.30 -15.27 9.88
N VAL A 169 24.56 -16.02 9.09
CA VAL A 169 23.15 -16.30 9.33
C VAL A 169 22.95 -17.80 9.55
N ASP A 170 22.04 -18.16 10.45
CA ASP A 170 21.63 -19.56 10.63
C ASP A 170 20.39 -19.83 9.78
N VAL A 171 20.37 -20.94 9.08
CA VAL A 171 19.30 -21.32 8.12
C VAL A 171 18.75 -22.69 8.44
N SER A 172 17.50 -22.94 8.05
CA SER A 172 16.82 -24.24 8.11
C SER A 172 15.99 -24.46 6.85
N GLY A 173 15.84 -25.71 6.39
CA GLY A 173 15.10 -26.05 5.17
C GLY A 173 15.96 -26.79 4.15
N ASP A 174 15.51 -26.84 2.88
CA ASP A 174 16.10 -27.70 1.83
C ASP A 174 17.61 -27.48 1.60
N ASN A 175 18.09 -26.26 1.75
CA ASN A 175 19.50 -25.91 1.58
C ASN A 175 20.26 -25.76 2.91
N GLY A 176 19.62 -26.13 4.04
CA GLY A 176 20.17 -26.03 5.40
C GLY A 176 20.31 -27.39 6.10
N GLY A 177 20.27 -28.52 5.37
CA GLY A 177 20.36 -29.85 5.94
C GLY A 177 19.28 -30.18 6.99
N THR A 178 19.51 -31.22 7.78
CA THR A 178 18.63 -31.64 8.90
C THR A 178 18.91 -30.87 10.22
N GLY A 179 19.85 -29.92 10.21
CA GLY A 179 20.24 -29.09 11.33
C GLY A 179 20.28 -27.59 10.96
N ASN A 180 20.54 -26.73 11.95
CA ASN A 180 20.77 -25.31 11.69
C ASN A 180 22.14 -25.13 11.00
N ASP A 181 22.13 -25.07 9.68
CA ASP A 181 23.36 -24.75 8.93
C ASP A 181 23.66 -23.26 9.03
N ARG A 182 24.93 -22.96 9.00
CA ARG A 182 25.45 -21.59 9.14
C ARG A 182 26.06 -21.11 7.84
N ILE A 183 25.60 -19.96 7.36
CA ILE A 183 26.16 -19.28 6.18
C ILE A 183 26.97 -18.06 6.64
N TYR A 184 28.28 -18.13 6.51
CA TYR A 184 29.15 -16.98 6.77
C TYR A 184 29.00 -15.95 5.65
N CYS A 185 28.95 -14.66 6.01
CA CYS A 185 28.78 -13.56 5.08
C CYS A 185 29.41 -12.26 5.61
N ASP A 186 29.78 -11.37 4.69
CA ASP A 186 30.34 -10.06 4.99
C ASP A 186 29.25 -9.00 5.19
N ALA A 187 28.06 -9.23 4.60
CA ALA A 187 26.90 -8.38 4.79
C ALA A 187 25.59 -9.19 4.66
N VAL A 188 24.54 -8.67 5.29
CA VAL A 188 23.17 -9.18 5.16
C VAL A 188 22.20 -8.07 4.81
N ILE A 189 21.29 -8.32 3.86
CA ILE A 189 20.21 -7.39 3.51
C ILE A 189 18.89 -8.07 3.88
N ILE A 190 18.15 -7.46 4.81
CA ILE A 190 16.87 -8.00 5.30
C ILE A 190 15.73 -7.40 4.48
N CYS A 191 15.05 -8.23 3.68
CA CYS A 191 14.00 -7.87 2.74
C CYS A 191 12.73 -8.70 2.94
N THR A 192 12.42 -9.07 4.18
CA THR A 192 11.37 -10.04 4.52
C THR A 192 9.95 -9.52 4.38
N GLY A 193 9.76 -8.23 4.07
CA GLY A 193 8.46 -7.56 4.06
C GLY A 193 7.87 -7.35 5.46
N GLY A 194 6.62 -6.92 5.50
CA GLY A 194 5.87 -6.67 6.72
C GLY A 194 5.08 -7.87 7.24
N ARG A 195 3.80 -7.60 7.62
CA ARG A 195 2.84 -8.62 8.08
C ARG A 195 1.60 -8.71 7.20
N SER A 196 1.45 -7.84 6.20
CA SER A 196 0.30 -7.85 5.30
C SER A 196 0.35 -9.05 4.36
N TYR A 197 -0.80 -9.68 4.12
CA TYR A 197 -0.95 -10.94 3.40
C TYR A 197 -0.02 -12.06 3.94
N PRO A 198 -0.19 -12.49 5.20
CA PRO A 198 0.74 -13.43 5.86
C PRO A 198 0.89 -14.76 5.13
N LEU A 199 -0.14 -15.22 4.41
CA LEU A 199 -0.09 -16.43 3.57
C LEU A 199 0.93 -16.34 2.41
N THR A 200 1.40 -15.15 2.07
CA THR A 200 2.47 -14.96 1.06
C THR A 200 3.87 -15.09 1.65
N GLY A 201 3.98 -15.27 2.96
CA GLY A 201 5.25 -15.35 3.67
C GLY A 201 5.61 -14.10 4.47
N SER A 202 4.79 -13.03 4.44
CA SER A 202 5.00 -11.81 5.23
C SER A 202 4.52 -12.04 6.67
N THR A 203 5.28 -12.80 7.47
CA THR A 203 4.90 -13.22 8.83
C THR A 203 5.59 -12.42 9.93
N GLY A 204 6.40 -11.40 9.56
CA GLY A 204 7.12 -10.58 10.52
C GLY A 204 8.44 -11.19 11.00
N ASP A 205 8.99 -12.17 10.30
CA ASP A 205 10.27 -12.80 10.67
C ASP A 205 11.41 -11.77 10.77
N GLY A 206 11.46 -10.80 9.86
CA GLY A 206 12.50 -9.77 9.87
C GLY A 206 12.43 -8.84 11.08
N TYR A 207 11.25 -8.61 11.64
CA TYR A 207 11.12 -7.82 12.86
C TYR A 207 11.80 -8.53 14.04
N ARG A 208 11.58 -9.86 14.17
CA ARG A 208 12.25 -10.66 15.21
C ARG A 208 13.75 -10.65 15.05
N LEU A 209 14.25 -10.77 13.80
CA LEU A 209 15.70 -10.69 13.52
C LEU A 209 16.25 -9.31 13.90
N ALA A 210 15.52 -8.23 13.57
CA ALA A 210 15.92 -6.88 13.90
C ALA A 210 15.93 -6.60 15.43
N GLU A 211 14.89 -7.05 16.15
CA GLU A 211 14.82 -6.96 17.62
C GLU A 211 15.97 -7.68 18.29
N HIS A 212 16.35 -8.86 17.78
CA HIS A 212 17.48 -9.64 18.31
C HIS A 212 18.82 -8.91 18.17
N MET A 213 18.91 -8.02 17.18
CA MET A 213 20.06 -7.14 16.96
C MET A 213 19.98 -5.81 17.71
N GLY A 214 18.97 -5.62 18.57
CA GLY A 214 18.77 -4.43 19.38
C GLY A 214 17.97 -3.30 18.70
N HIS A 215 17.41 -3.52 17.49
CA HIS A 215 16.57 -2.53 16.83
C HIS A 215 15.20 -2.38 17.49
N THR A 216 14.76 -1.14 17.58
CA THR A 216 13.41 -0.80 18.02
C THR A 216 12.40 -1.07 16.89
N ILE A 217 11.39 -1.89 17.17
CA ILE A 217 10.25 -2.08 16.26
C ILE A 217 9.12 -1.12 16.66
N LYS A 218 8.75 -0.23 15.76
CA LYS A 218 7.58 0.64 15.92
C LYS A 218 6.30 -0.19 15.86
N PRO A 219 5.27 0.15 16.65
CA PRO A 219 4.01 -0.61 16.69
C PRO A 219 3.48 -0.88 15.28
N LEU A 220 3.23 -2.17 15.02
CA LEU A 220 2.73 -2.64 13.73
C LEU A 220 1.22 -2.50 13.67
N SER A 221 0.69 -2.05 12.54
CA SER A 221 -0.75 -2.03 12.26
C SER A 221 -1.03 -2.22 10.77
N PRO A 222 -2.20 -2.81 10.41
CA PRO A 222 -2.60 -2.91 9.02
C PRO A 222 -2.83 -1.50 8.45
N SER A 223 -2.42 -1.24 7.21
CA SER A 223 -2.63 0.05 6.52
C SER A 223 -2.96 -0.18 5.05
N LEU A 224 -3.54 0.81 4.41
CA LEU A 224 -4.19 0.68 3.10
C LEU A 224 -5.21 -0.48 3.13
N VAL A 225 -6.19 -0.35 3.99
CA VAL A 225 -7.11 -1.41 4.40
C VAL A 225 -8.54 -0.88 4.51
N PRO A 226 -9.59 -1.69 4.28
CA PRO A 226 -10.98 -1.28 4.46
C PRO A 226 -11.33 -0.91 5.90
N PHE A 227 -12.45 -0.19 6.07
CA PHE A 227 -13.03 0.17 7.36
C PHE A 227 -14.18 -0.75 7.76
N GLU A 228 -14.21 -1.13 9.02
CA GLU A 228 -15.38 -1.72 9.68
C GLU A 228 -16.30 -0.59 10.14
N ILE A 229 -17.59 -0.73 9.84
CA ILE A 229 -18.64 0.26 10.12
C ILE A 229 -19.74 -0.39 10.95
N GLU A 230 -20.27 0.35 11.92
CA GLU A 230 -21.30 -0.14 12.84
C GLU A 230 -22.67 -0.35 12.15
N GLU A 231 -23.03 0.54 11.22
CA GLU A 231 -24.36 0.57 10.61
C GLU A 231 -24.59 -0.60 9.64
N LYS A 232 -25.63 -1.37 9.89
CA LYS A 232 -26.08 -2.50 9.06
C LYS A 232 -26.42 -2.13 7.62
N CYS A 233 -26.72 -0.85 7.36
CA CYS A 233 -27.02 -0.39 6.01
C CYS A 233 -25.88 -0.63 5.01
N CYS A 234 -24.62 -0.75 5.46
CA CYS A 234 -23.50 -1.09 4.60
C CYS A 234 -23.68 -2.47 3.95
N SER A 235 -24.16 -3.47 4.71
CA SER A 235 -24.42 -4.81 4.18
C SER A 235 -25.59 -4.83 3.19
N MET A 236 -26.63 -3.99 3.39
CA MET A 236 -27.73 -3.84 2.44
C MET A 236 -27.26 -3.27 1.09
N MET A 237 -26.28 -2.40 1.12
CA MET A 237 -25.64 -1.81 -0.07
C MET A 237 -24.41 -2.59 -0.57
N MET A 238 -24.16 -3.81 -0.08
CA MET A 238 -22.98 -4.60 -0.46
C MET A 238 -22.82 -4.71 -1.98
N GLY A 239 -21.59 -4.46 -2.46
CA GLY A 239 -21.24 -4.45 -3.88
C GLY A 239 -21.57 -3.15 -4.62
N LEU A 240 -22.19 -2.16 -3.97
CA LEU A 240 -22.43 -0.85 -4.56
C LEU A 240 -21.12 -0.05 -4.58
N SER A 241 -20.64 0.25 -5.78
CA SER A 241 -19.54 1.20 -6.01
C SER A 241 -20.08 2.59 -6.29
N LEU A 242 -19.54 3.58 -5.58
CA LEU A 242 -19.77 5.00 -5.82
C LEU A 242 -18.53 5.62 -6.44
N LYS A 243 -18.65 6.20 -7.65
CA LYS A 243 -17.50 6.69 -8.42
C LYS A 243 -17.05 8.11 -8.05
N ASN A 244 -17.96 8.89 -7.49
CA ASN A 244 -17.77 10.31 -7.28
C ASN A 244 -18.45 10.76 -5.98
N VAL A 245 -17.80 10.50 -4.86
CA VAL A 245 -18.23 10.91 -3.53
C VAL A 245 -17.06 11.55 -2.80
N ALA A 246 -17.32 12.34 -1.76
CA ALA A 246 -16.28 12.84 -0.88
C ALA A 246 -16.40 12.16 0.49
N LEU A 247 -15.26 11.73 1.04
CA LEU A 247 -15.15 11.16 2.37
C LEU A 247 -14.50 12.18 3.31
N HIS A 248 -15.24 12.54 4.35
CA HIS A 248 -14.79 13.46 5.37
C HIS A 248 -14.59 12.72 6.69
N ILE A 249 -13.39 12.86 7.26
CA ILE A 249 -13.04 12.27 8.56
C ILE A 249 -12.39 13.34 9.42
N SER A 250 -12.88 13.50 10.63
CA SER A 250 -12.34 14.44 11.62
C SER A 250 -12.31 13.83 13.03
N SER A 251 -11.56 14.46 13.94
CA SER A 251 -11.58 14.16 15.37
C SER A 251 -11.57 15.48 16.12
N GLY A 252 -12.70 15.83 16.74
CA GLY A 252 -12.96 17.16 17.24
C GLY A 252 -12.80 18.20 16.12
N LYS A 253 -12.00 19.23 16.35
CA LYS A 253 -11.74 20.29 15.34
C LYS A 253 -10.70 19.92 14.30
N LYS A 254 -10.07 18.74 14.42
CA LYS A 254 -8.97 18.37 13.53
C LYS A 254 -9.47 17.55 12.35
N LYS A 255 -9.32 18.10 11.16
CA LYS A 255 -9.50 17.39 9.89
C LYS A 255 -8.41 16.34 9.73
N ILE A 256 -8.80 15.07 9.51
CA ILE A 256 -7.91 13.94 9.33
C ILE A 256 -7.79 13.61 7.85
N PHE A 257 -8.94 13.54 7.17
CA PHE A 257 -9.03 13.21 5.76
C PHE A 257 -10.23 13.92 5.13
N ASP A 258 -10.06 14.41 3.90
CA ASP A 258 -11.10 15.11 3.16
C ASP A 258 -10.73 15.08 1.68
N GLU A 259 -11.19 14.07 0.98
CA GLU A 259 -10.91 13.88 -0.44
C GLU A 259 -12.11 13.28 -1.17
N GLN A 260 -12.09 13.45 -2.49
CA GLN A 260 -13.10 12.93 -3.41
C GLN A 260 -12.55 11.74 -4.20
N GLY A 261 -13.38 10.72 -4.42
CA GLY A 261 -12.95 9.53 -5.15
C GLY A 261 -13.99 8.43 -5.21
N GLU A 262 -13.49 7.23 -5.48
CA GLU A 262 -14.30 6.01 -5.60
C GLU A 262 -14.31 5.23 -4.29
N MET A 263 -15.47 4.75 -3.88
CA MET A 263 -15.64 3.87 -2.73
C MET A 263 -16.58 2.70 -3.05
N LEU A 264 -16.54 1.68 -2.18
CA LEU A 264 -17.33 0.46 -2.29
C LEU A 264 -17.96 0.13 -0.94
N PHE A 265 -19.24 -0.19 -0.90
CA PHE A 265 -19.89 -0.80 0.25
C PHE A 265 -19.64 -2.31 0.29
N THR A 266 -19.37 -2.84 1.47
CA THR A 266 -19.12 -4.26 1.74
C THR A 266 -20.06 -4.76 2.83
N HIS A 267 -20.05 -6.06 3.11
CA HIS A 267 -20.87 -6.62 4.18
C HIS A 267 -20.44 -6.18 5.60
N PHE A 268 -19.19 -5.74 5.76
CA PHE A 268 -18.62 -5.29 7.05
C PHE A 268 -18.49 -3.77 7.16
N GLY A 269 -18.72 -3.02 6.08
CA GLY A 269 -18.52 -1.58 6.09
C GLY A 269 -18.18 -1.02 4.71
N ILE A 270 -17.08 -0.29 4.61
CA ILE A 270 -16.67 0.42 3.39
C ILE A 270 -15.23 0.11 2.97
N SER A 271 -15.01 0.17 1.66
CA SER A 271 -13.73 -0.10 1.00
C SER A 271 -13.58 0.77 -0.25
N GLY A 272 -12.65 0.43 -1.13
CA GLY A 272 -12.36 1.16 -2.36
C GLY A 272 -11.23 2.15 -2.22
N PRO A 273 -10.73 2.72 -3.33
CA PRO A 273 -9.51 3.52 -3.35
C PRO A 273 -9.50 4.67 -2.34
N LEU A 274 -10.62 5.38 -2.21
CA LEU A 274 -10.77 6.51 -1.29
C LEU A 274 -10.63 6.09 0.17
N VAL A 275 -11.32 5.02 0.58
CA VAL A 275 -11.31 4.49 1.95
C VAL A 275 -9.96 3.88 2.29
N ILE A 276 -9.40 3.09 1.38
CA ILE A 276 -8.08 2.49 1.53
C ILE A 276 -7.02 3.59 1.74
N LYS A 277 -7.06 4.67 0.96
CA LYS A 277 -6.17 5.83 1.18
C LYS A 277 -6.39 6.46 2.55
N ALA A 278 -7.64 6.70 2.95
CA ALA A 278 -7.98 7.29 4.23
C ALA A 278 -7.44 6.50 5.42
N SER A 279 -7.36 5.16 5.29
CA SER A 279 -6.86 4.29 6.36
C SER A 279 -5.42 4.62 6.78
N ALA A 280 -4.59 5.15 5.88
CA ALA A 280 -3.21 5.54 6.20
C ALA A 280 -3.12 6.75 7.16
N TYR A 281 -4.18 7.56 7.23
CA TYR A 281 -4.21 8.78 8.04
C TYR A 281 -4.86 8.59 9.40
N ILE A 282 -5.75 7.60 9.56
CA ILE A 282 -6.62 7.45 10.74
C ILE A 282 -5.91 6.85 11.97
N HIS A 283 -4.78 6.19 11.81
CA HIS A 283 -4.12 5.38 12.86
C HIS A 283 -3.90 6.09 14.19
N ARG A 284 -3.56 7.39 14.17
CA ARG A 284 -3.30 8.18 15.39
C ARG A 284 -4.58 8.55 16.15
N TYR A 285 -5.73 8.23 15.56
CA TYR A 285 -7.05 8.58 16.06
C TYR A 285 -7.90 7.36 16.42
N ILE A 286 -7.40 6.15 16.18
CA ILE A 286 -8.05 4.91 16.64
C ILE A 286 -8.17 4.95 18.17
N GLY A 287 -9.39 4.70 18.67
CA GLY A 287 -9.73 4.83 20.09
C GLY A 287 -10.08 6.25 20.55
N LYS A 288 -10.13 7.23 19.61
CA LYS A 288 -10.65 8.58 19.85
C LYS A 288 -12.02 8.74 19.19
N ASP A 289 -12.69 9.82 19.52
CA ASP A 289 -13.93 10.21 18.84
C ASP A 289 -13.62 10.59 17.39
N ILE A 290 -14.18 9.84 16.46
CA ILE A 290 -14.03 10.03 15.02
C ILE A 290 -15.39 10.36 14.43
N ASP A 291 -15.53 11.56 13.89
CA ASP A 291 -16.68 11.96 13.08
C ASP A 291 -16.39 11.67 11.61
N MET A 292 -17.25 10.85 10.97
CA MET A 292 -17.07 10.42 9.59
C MET A 292 -18.40 10.51 8.83
N TYR A 293 -18.35 11.13 7.66
CA TYR A 293 -19.49 11.14 6.74
C TYR A 293 -19.05 11.16 5.28
N ILE A 294 -19.98 10.78 4.43
CA ILE A 294 -19.82 10.77 2.99
C ILE A 294 -20.74 11.83 2.38
N ASP A 295 -20.16 12.76 1.62
CA ASP A 295 -20.94 13.59 0.70
C ASP A 295 -21.21 12.79 -0.59
N LEU A 296 -22.48 12.40 -0.78
CA LEU A 296 -22.91 11.60 -1.93
C LEU A 296 -23.00 12.41 -3.22
N LYS A 297 -22.97 13.74 -3.14
CA LYS A 297 -23.11 14.67 -4.26
C LYS A 297 -22.13 15.84 -4.17
N PRO A 298 -20.81 15.59 -4.15
CA PRO A 298 -19.81 16.64 -3.90
C PRO A 298 -19.76 17.71 -5.00
N ALA A 299 -20.23 17.42 -6.21
CA ALA A 299 -20.31 18.38 -7.31
C ALA A 299 -21.45 19.40 -7.18
N MET A 300 -22.36 19.24 -6.21
CA MET A 300 -23.49 20.13 -5.97
C MET A 300 -23.44 20.64 -4.53
N ASP A 301 -23.53 21.95 -4.35
CA ASP A 301 -23.81 22.54 -3.04
C ASP A 301 -25.27 22.28 -2.62
N ARG A 302 -25.65 22.74 -1.43
CA ARG A 302 -26.99 22.53 -0.87
C ARG A 302 -28.08 23.17 -1.72
N ASP A 303 -27.84 24.38 -2.23
CA ASP A 303 -28.83 25.13 -3.02
C ASP A 303 -29.03 24.50 -4.41
N MET A 304 -27.94 24.09 -5.05
CA MET A 304 -27.99 23.34 -6.32
C MET A 304 -28.71 22.00 -6.16
N LEU A 305 -28.50 21.32 -5.04
CA LEU A 305 -29.16 20.05 -4.75
C LEU A 305 -30.64 20.26 -4.46
N ASP A 306 -31.03 21.31 -3.75
CA ASP A 306 -32.43 21.70 -3.51
C ASP A 306 -33.15 22.00 -4.84
N ALA A 307 -32.56 22.80 -5.69
CA ALA A 307 -33.11 23.11 -7.01
C ALA A 307 -33.26 21.84 -7.88
N ARG A 308 -32.29 20.92 -7.82
CA ARG A 308 -32.36 19.63 -8.51
C ARG A 308 -33.50 18.76 -7.99
N LEU A 309 -33.66 18.66 -6.67
CA LEU A 309 -34.74 17.91 -6.04
C LEU A 309 -36.11 18.47 -6.42
N LEU A 310 -36.26 19.80 -6.41
CA LEU A 310 -37.51 20.44 -6.84
C LEU A 310 -37.89 20.10 -8.31
N LYS A 311 -36.88 20.09 -9.18
CA LYS A 311 -37.08 19.69 -10.59
C LYS A 311 -37.49 18.21 -10.70
N ASP A 312 -36.83 17.32 -9.98
CA ASP A 312 -37.11 15.88 -9.99
C ASP A 312 -38.50 15.61 -9.37
N PHE A 313 -38.85 16.29 -8.28
CA PHE A 313 -40.17 16.20 -7.63
C PHE A 313 -41.30 16.69 -8.51
N LYS A 314 -41.09 17.75 -9.29
CA LYS A 314 -42.07 18.19 -10.30
C LYS A 314 -42.27 17.13 -11.39
N LYS A 315 -41.20 16.49 -11.85
CA LYS A 315 -41.21 15.40 -12.86
C LYS A 315 -41.97 14.18 -12.35
N TYR A 316 -41.84 13.87 -11.07
CA TYR A 316 -42.41 12.66 -10.46
C TYR A 316 -43.55 12.92 -9.47
N ALA A 317 -44.29 14.03 -9.61
CA ALA A 317 -45.24 14.55 -8.63
C ALA A 317 -46.26 13.52 -8.09
N ASN A 318 -46.71 12.60 -8.92
CA ASN A 318 -47.70 11.59 -8.55
C ASN A 318 -47.11 10.24 -8.11
N LYS A 319 -45.77 10.09 -8.13
CA LYS A 319 -45.12 8.87 -7.64
C LYS A 319 -45.01 8.87 -6.12
N ASP A 320 -44.84 7.70 -5.55
CA ASP A 320 -44.40 7.57 -4.17
C ASP A 320 -42.96 8.01 -4.04
N PHE A 321 -42.61 8.58 -2.88
CA PHE A 321 -41.30 9.18 -2.64
C PHE A 321 -40.12 8.24 -2.96
N LYS A 322 -40.18 6.98 -2.49
CA LYS A 322 -39.13 5.98 -2.78
C LYS A 322 -38.90 5.73 -4.27
N ASN A 323 -39.97 5.92 -5.11
CA ASN A 323 -39.92 5.68 -6.55
C ASN A 323 -39.45 6.91 -7.36
N SER A 324 -39.15 8.03 -6.69
CA SER A 324 -38.77 9.28 -7.33
C SER A 324 -37.26 9.54 -7.34
N LEU A 325 -36.49 8.77 -6.59
CA LEU A 325 -35.05 9.02 -6.36
C LEU A 325 -34.10 8.31 -7.35
N GLY A 326 -34.63 7.54 -8.31
CA GLY A 326 -33.83 6.73 -9.24
C GLY A 326 -32.94 7.53 -10.20
N ASP A 327 -33.29 8.78 -10.51
CA ASP A 327 -32.43 9.68 -11.31
C ASP A 327 -31.28 10.30 -10.49
N LEU A 328 -31.37 10.21 -9.16
CA LEU A 328 -30.42 10.82 -8.25
C LEU A 328 -29.50 9.78 -7.56
N LEU A 329 -30.03 8.61 -7.24
CA LEU A 329 -29.35 7.60 -6.43
C LEU A 329 -29.34 6.22 -7.12
N PRO A 330 -28.29 5.41 -6.90
CA PRO A 330 -28.31 3.99 -7.25
C PRO A 330 -29.41 3.26 -6.51
N ILE A 331 -30.03 2.28 -7.15
CA ILE A 331 -31.19 1.55 -6.63
C ILE A 331 -30.95 1.01 -5.21
N LYS A 332 -29.80 0.37 -4.97
CA LYS A 332 -29.44 -0.21 -3.65
C LYS A 332 -29.36 0.83 -2.52
N MET A 333 -29.23 2.11 -2.84
CA MET A 333 -29.09 3.18 -1.85
C MET A 333 -30.42 3.84 -1.51
N ILE A 334 -31.44 3.69 -2.36
CA ILE A 334 -32.71 4.42 -2.22
C ILE A 334 -33.38 4.12 -0.89
N ASP A 335 -33.57 2.85 -0.55
CA ASP A 335 -34.28 2.46 0.69
C ASP A 335 -33.54 2.97 1.94
N VAL A 336 -32.22 2.92 1.95
CA VAL A 336 -31.39 3.43 3.06
C VAL A 336 -31.50 4.95 3.20
N VAL A 337 -31.48 5.68 2.09
CA VAL A 337 -31.60 7.15 2.10
C VAL A 337 -33.02 7.56 2.49
N VAL A 338 -34.05 6.86 2.02
CA VAL A 338 -35.46 7.08 2.41
C VAL A 338 -35.62 6.89 3.91
N GLU A 339 -35.15 5.77 4.47
CA GLU A 339 -35.18 5.50 5.92
C GLU A 339 -34.49 6.61 6.71
N ARG A 340 -33.29 6.98 6.34
CA ARG A 340 -32.50 8.04 7.04
C ARG A 340 -33.10 9.44 6.93
N SER A 341 -33.83 9.73 5.84
CA SER A 341 -34.50 11.03 5.67
C SER A 341 -35.72 11.18 6.58
N GLY A 342 -36.26 10.07 7.11
CA GLY A 342 -37.49 10.07 7.90
C GLY A 342 -38.72 10.48 7.12
N ILE A 343 -38.71 10.38 5.79
CA ILE A 343 -39.84 10.64 4.91
C ILE A 343 -40.56 9.33 4.63
N ASP A 344 -41.88 9.31 4.77
CA ASP A 344 -42.71 8.14 4.45
C ASP A 344 -42.43 7.69 3.00
N PRO A 345 -41.99 6.43 2.78
CA PRO A 345 -41.66 5.91 1.45
C PRO A 345 -42.83 5.95 0.47
N TYR A 346 -44.08 5.89 0.96
CA TYR A 346 -45.33 5.91 0.16
C TYR A 346 -45.98 7.29 0.06
N LYS A 347 -45.39 8.30 0.72
CA LYS A 347 -45.84 9.70 0.59
C LYS A 347 -45.74 10.14 -0.87
N LYS A 348 -46.77 10.79 -1.38
CA LYS A 348 -46.72 11.37 -2.73
C LYS A 348 -45.69 12.50 -2.79
N VAL A 349 -44.89 12.51 -3.83
CA VAL A 349 -43.76 13.44 -3.98
C VAL A 349 -44.21 14.91 -3.93
N ASN A 350 -45.37 15.24 -4.49
CA ASN A 350 -45.97 16.58 -4.46
C ASN A 350 -46.37 17.04 -3.04
N SER A 351 -46.43 16.13 -2.07
CA SER A 351 -46.75 16.41 -0.66
C SER A 351 -45.51 16.49 0.24
N VAL A 352 -44.30 16.29 -0.31
CA VAL A 352 -43.02 16.40 0.44
C VAL A 352 -42.81 17.86 0.81
N THR A 353 -42.70 18.14 2.12
CA THR A 353 -42.54 19.50 2.63
C THR A 353 -41.11 20.03 2.42
N ARG A 354 -40.93 21.33 2.64
CA ARG A 354 -39.59 21.96 2.59
C ARG A 354 -38.66 21.36 3.63
N GLU A 355 -39.15 21.16 4.84
CA GLU A 355 -38.38 20.60 5.97
C GLU A 355 -37.94 19.16 5.67
N GLU A 356 -38.83 18.34 5.10
CA GLU A 356 -38.52 16.98 4.68
C GLU A 356 -37.45 16.98 3.59
N ARG A 357 -37.57 17.88 2.60
CA ARG A 357 -36.58 18.03 1.54
C ARG A 357 -35.22 18.47 2.07
N GLN A 358 -35.19 19.37 3.08
CA GLN A 358 -33.94 19.75 3.74
C GLN A 358 -33.29 18.56 4.48
N ARG A 359 -34.08 17.75 5.22
CA ARG A 359 -33.53 16.50 5.82
C ARG A 359 -32.96 15.55 4.79
N LEU A 360 -33.60 15.42 3.63
CA LEU A 360 -33.07 14.60 2.52
C LEU A 360 -31.71 15.17 2.04
N ILE A 361 -31.61 16.48 1.89
CA ILE A 361 -30.36 17.16 1.51
C ILE A 361 -29.27 16.91 2.57
N ASP A 362 -29.62 16.99 3.85
CA ASP A 362 -28.68 16.69 4.95
C ASP A 362 -28.14 15.27 4.84
N VAL A 363 -29.01 14.29 4.63
CA VAL A 363 -28.60 12.89 4.43
C VAL A 363 -27.69 12.72 3.20
N LEU A 364 -27.97 13.41 2.10
CA LEU A 364 -27.20 13.33 0.86
C LEU A 364 -25.83 14.01 0.98
N LYS A 365 -25.73 15.06 1.75
CA LYS A 365 -24.49 15.84 1.98
C LYS A 365 -23.67 15.29 3.14
N GLU A 366 -24.31 14.68 4.13
CA GLU A 366 -23.67 14.16 5.33
C GLU A 366 -24.18 12.74 5.64
N PHE A 367 -23.91 11.79 4.76
CA PHE A 367 -24.23 10.39 5.00
C PHE A 367 -23.28 9.84 6.06
N ARG A 368 -23.68 9.97 7.35
CA ARG A 368 -22.83 9.63 8.51
C ARG A 368 -22.68 8.15 8.68
N LEU A 369 -21.46 7.73 9.06
CA LEU A 369 -21.09 6.35 9.35
C LEU A 369 -20.21 6.33 10.60
N THR A 370 -20.42 5.33 11.45
CA THR A 370 -19.66 5.12 12.68
C THR A 370 -18.49 4.17 12.41
N PHE A 371 -17.27 4.69 12.50
CA PHE A 371 -16.05 3.91 12.36
C PHE A 371 -15.84 3.01 13.59
N VAL A 372 -15.74 1.70 13.38
CA VAL A 372 -15.47 0.71 14.43
C VAL A 372 -13.99 0.33 14.46
N GLY A 373 -13.40 0.10 13.28
CA GLY A 373 -12.02 -0.37 13.20
C GLY A 373 -11.51 -0.52 11.78
N LEU A 374 -10.27 -0.96 11.70
CA LEU A 374 -9.61 -1.35 10.45
C LEU A 374 -9.69 -2.87 10.28
N ARG A 375 -9.83 -3.33 9.05
CA ARG A 375 -9.68 -4.76 8.73
C ARG A 375 -8.26 -5.23 9.01
N GLY A 376 -8.09 -6.55 9.15
CA GLY A 376 -6.83 -7.19 9.55
C GLY A 376 -5.76 -7.22 8.47
N TYR A 377 -4.62 -7.81 8.80
CA TYR A 377 -3.47 -7.96 7.91
C TYR A 377 -3.76 -8.81 6.66
N ASP A 378 -4.76 -9.67 6.68
CA ASP A 378 -5.17 -10.49 5.54
C ASP A 378 -5.74 -9.66 4.38
N GLU A 379 -6.26 -8.47 4.70
CA GLU A 379 -6.83 -7.54 3.71
C GLU A 379 -5.99 -6.26 3.53
N ALA A 380 -5.00 -6.03 4.39
CA ALA A 380 -4.14 -4.85 4.32
C ALA A 380 -3.15 -4.95 3.16
N ILE A 381 -3.04 -3.88 2.36
CA ILE A 381 -2.05 -3.83 1.27
C ILE A 381 -0.65 -3.72 1.83
N ILE A 382 -0.46 -2.91 2.89
CA ILE A 382 0.82 -2.69 3.55
C ILE A 382 0.72 -2.78 5.07
N THR A 383 1.87 -2.97 5.71
CA THR A 383 2.06 -2.85 7.15
C THR A 383 2.59 -1.46 7.48
N ARG A 384 1.95 -0.77 8.41
CA ARG A 384 2.47 0.44 9.03
C ARG A 384 3.28 0.07 10.27
N GLY A 385 4.34 0.84 10.57
CA GLY A 385 5.31 0.51 11.61
C GLY A 385 6.48 -0.26 11.01
N GLY A 386 7.29 -0.89 11.84
CA GLY A 386 8.48 -1.63 11.42
C GLY A 386 9.74 -1.19 12.11
N VAL A 387 10.90 -1.51 11.56
CA VAL A 387 12.20 -1.11 12.10
C VAL A 387 12.29 0.41 12.15
N SER A 388 12.76 0.95 13.29
CA SER A 388 12.88 2.39 13.49
C SER A 388 13.87 3.01 12.49
N VAL A 389 13.35 3.82 11.56
CA VAL A 389 14.19 4.52 10.57
C VAL A 389 15.23 5.45 11.19
N LYS A 390 15.09 5.82 12.46
CA LYS A 390 16.11 6.59 13.21
C LYS A 390 17.39 5.79 13.42
N GLU A 391 17.30 4.46 13.44
CA GLU A 391 18.38 3.51 13.66
C GLU A 391 18.95 2.95 12.34
N VAL A 392 18.50 3.49 11.21
CA VAL A 392 18.97 3.14 9.86
C VAL A 392 19.55 4.38 9.20
N ASN A 393 20.63 4.22 8.47
CA ASN A 393 21.22 5.29 7.68
C ASN A 393 20.39 5.52 6.41
N PRO A 394 19.82 6.71 6.17
CA PRO A 394 18.92 6.93 5.04
C PRO A 394 19.61 6.91 3.67
N SER A 395 20.94 7.04 3.61
CA SER A 395 21.69 7.04 2.36
C SER A 395 22.18 5.66 1.95
N THR A 396 22.54 4.81 2.94
CA THR A 396 23.08 3.47 2.69
C THR A 396 22.12 2.35 3.03
N MET A 397 21.04 2.65 3.77
CA MET A 397 20.11 1.68 4.38
C MET A 397 20.80 0.72 5.38
N GLU A 398 22.02 1.02 5.82
CA GLU A 398 22.74 0.25 6.82
C GLU A 398 22.20 0.52 8.22
N SER A 399 22.18 -0.51 9.05
CA SER A 399 21.97 -0.40 10.49
C SER A 399 23.02 0.52 11.12
N LYS A 400 22.57 1.40 12.02
CA LYS A 400 23.50 2.20 12.87
C LYS A 400 23.95 1.43 14.11
N LEU A 401 23.36 0.27 14.38
CA LEU A 401 23.62 -0.55 15.57
C LEU A 401 24.57 -1.70 15.28
N VAL A 402 24.47 -2.30 14.09
CA VAL A 402 25.28 -3.47 13.69
C VAL A 402 25.85 -3.25 12.30
N GLY A 403 27.15 -3.27 12.16
CA GLY A 403 27.84 -3.09 10.88
C GLY A 403 27.58 -4.25 9.92
N GLY A 404 27.42 -3.94 8.63
CA GLY A 404 27.16 -4.92 7.57
C GLY A 404 25.73 -5.46 7.53
N VAL A 405 24.80 -4.89 8.32
CA VAL A 405 23.36 -5.22 8.25
C VAL A 405 22.61 -4.10 7.55
N TYR A 406 21.81 -4.45 6.56
CA TYR A 406 21.02 -3.53 5.75
C TYR A 406 19.55 -3.91 5.75
N PHE A 407 18.67 -2.91 5.59
CA PHE A 407 17.23 -3.10 5.53
C PHE A 407 16.66 -2.56 4.22
N ALA A 408 15.73 -3.30 3.60
CA ALA A 408 15.05 -2.83 2.40
C ALA A 408 13.59 -3.30 2.32
N GLY A 409 12.74 -2.48 1.73
CA GLY A 409 11.32 -2.77 1.50
C GLY A 409 10.44 -2.51 2.72
N GLU A 410 9.30 -3.19 2.78
CA GLU A 410 8.21 -2.99 3.74
C GLU A 410 8.57 -3.40 5.20
N LEU A 411 9.80 -3.71 5.47
CA LEU A 411 10.32 -3.97 6.81
C LEU A 411 10.55 -2.67 7.62
N LEU A 412 10.71 -1.53 6.91
CA LEU A 412 10.96 -0.19 7.47
C LEU A 412 9.66 0.57 7.74
#